data_c46a5be6773f67550864f687aacbd80e
#
_entry.id   c46a5be6773f67550864f687aacbd80e
#
_cell.length_a   1.000
_cell.length_b   1.000
_cell.length_c   1.000
_cell.angle_alpha   90.00
_cell.angle_beta   90.00
_cell.angle_gamma   90.00
#
_symmetry.space_group_name_H-M   'P 1'
#
loop_
_entity.id
_entity.type
_entity.pdbx_description
1 polymer ?
#
loop_
_entity_poly.entity_id
_entity_poly.type
_entity_poly.pdbx_seq_one_letter_code
_entity_poly.pdbx_strand_id
1 'polypeptide(L)'
;WLIVVGIILYTVIGRYAFGSGSVRLEELTWHLSSLAWLIGLSSTLVSDHHVRVDVLHERLSLRAQAWIELLGLVLLLLPFLVIAVDLTFAYFWSSFQQGETSSAPAGLPARWAIKFGMVASFLLLLMAAVSRLLKCTALLFGRPHPIQDRR
;
A
#
# COMPACT_ATOMS: atom_id res chain seq x y z
N TRP A 1 -3.05 13.19 -2.30
CA TRP A 1 -4.50 13.42 -2.15
C TRP A 1 -4.98 14.70 -2.82
N LEU A 2 -4.27 15.82 -2.77
CA LEU A 2 -4.69 17.08 -3.40
C LEU A 2 -4.95 16.94 -4.90
N ILE A 3 -4.11 16.18 -5.62
CA ILE A 3 -4.31 15.90 -7.05
C ILE A 3 -5.61 15.12 -7.28
N VAL A 4 -5.89 14.11 -6.46
CA VAL A 4 -7.12 13.31 -6.56
C VAL A 4 -8.34 14.18 -6.33
N VAL A 5 -8.34 15.00 -5.28
CA VAL A 5 -9.42 15.95 -4.99
C VAL A 5 -9.61 16.94 -6.15
N GLY A 6 -8.52 17.47 -6.71
CA GLY A 6 -8.58 18.37 -7.86
C GLY A 6 -9.23 17.73 -9.09
N ILE A 7 -8.88 16.47 -9.41
CA ILE A 7 -9.48 15.74 -10.54
C ILE A 7 -10.97 15.47 -10.28
N ILE A 8 -11.33 15.09 -9.04
CA ILE A 8 -12.74 14.88 -8.66
C ILE A 8 -13.54 16.16 -8.85
N LEU A 9 -13.06 17.29 -8.30
CA LEU A 9 -13.73 18.58 -8.45
C LEU A 9 -13.89 18.97 -9.91
N TYR A 10 -12.82 18.83 -10.71
CA TYR A 10 -12.88 19.11 -12.15
C TYR A 10 -13.93 18.24 -12.85
N THR A 11 -13.96 16.93 -12.55
CA THR A 11 -14.93 15.99 -13.16
C THR A 11 -16.37 16.30 -12.75
N VAL A 12 -16.58 16.63 -11.48
CA VAL A 12 -17.92 16.98 -10.95
C VAL A 12 -18.42 18.28 -11.58
N ILE A 13 -17.60 19.34 -11.58
CA ILE A 13 -17.97 20.63 -12.19
C ILE A 13 -18.21 20.45 -13.68
N GLY A 14 -17.36 19.73 -14.39
CA GLY A 14 -17.51 19.44 -15.82
C GLY A 14 -18.83 18.75 -16.13
N ARG A 15 -19.23 17.79 -15.30
CA ARG A 15 -20.48 17.06 -15.47
C ARG A 15 -21.74 17.92 -15.21
N TYR A 16 -21.74 18.67 -14.11
CA TYR A 16 -22.92 19.41 -13.70
C TYR A 16 -23.06 20.78 -14.38
N ALA A 17 -21.95 21.49 -14.63
CA ALA A 17 -21.98 22.81 -15.25
C ALA A 17 -21.98 22.75 -16.79
N PHE A 18 -21.28 21.77 -17.38
CA PHE A 18 -21.06 21.71 -18.83
C PHE A 18 -21.65 20.46 -19.49
N GLY A 19 -22.31 19.57 -18.73
CA GLY A 19 -22.87 18.31 -19.24
C GLY A 19 -21.80 17.35 -19.81
N SER A 20 -20.51 17.58 -19.51
CA SER A 20 -19.39 16.81 -20.03
C SER A 20 -18.81 15.90 -18.96
N GLY A 21 -18.82 14.58 -19.17
CA GLY A 21 -18.19 13.59 -18.33
C GLY A 21 -17.03 12.91 -19.07
N SER A 22 -15.95 12.58 -18.37
CA SER A 22 -14.82 11.84 -18.93
C SER A 22 -14.57 10.56 -18.13
N VAL A 23 -14.83 9.41 -18.76
CA VAL A 23 -14.54 8.09 -18.19
C VAL A 23 -13.07 7.94 -17.85
N ARG A 24 -12.17 8.51 -18.66
CA ARG A 24 -10.72 8.48 -18.39
C ARG A 24 -10.35 9.16 -17.07
N LEU A 25 -10.96 10.31 -16.77
CA LEU A 25 -10.68 11.03 -15.52
C LEU A 25 -11.25 10.30 -14.31
N GLU A 26 -12.39 9.65 -14.46
CA GLU A 26 -12.97 8.80 -13.41
C GLU A 26 -12.06 7.60 -13.12
N GLU A 27 -11.62 6.88 -14.15
CA GLU A 27 -10.68 5.76 -14.01
C GLU A 27 -9.35 6.24 -13.40
N LEU A 28 -8.81 7.37 -13.86
CA LEU A 28 -7.58 7.94 -13.31
C LEU A 28 -7.71 8.26 -11.82
N THR A 29 -8.85 8.82 -11.41
CA THR A 29 -9.13 9.11 -10.00
C THR A 29 -9.08 7.84 -9.15
N TRP A 30 -9.73 6.77 -9.59
CA TRP A 30 -9.74 5.50 -8.87
C TRP A 30 -8.34 4.87 -8.79
N HIS A 31 -7.58 4.94 -9.87
CA HIS A 31 -6.22 4.44 -9.93
C HIS A 31 -5.28 5.20 -8.99
N LEU A 32 -5.32 6.53 -9.02
CA LEU A 32 -4.50 7.36 -8.14
C LEU A 32 -4.88 7.18 -6.66
N SER A 33 -6.18 7.07 -6.38
CA SER A 33 -6.66 6.79 -5.02
C SER A 33 -6.17 5.44 -4.52
N SER A 34 -6.27 4.39 -5.33
CA SER A 34 -5.80 3.04 -4.98
C SER A 34 -4.29 3.02 -4.70
N LEU A 35 -3.48 3.68 -5.54
CA LEU A 35 -2.04 3.79 -5.32
C LEU A 35 -1.72 4.58 -4.04
N ALA A 36 -2.43 5.68 -3.80
CA ALA A 36 -2.23 6.47 -2.59
C ALA A 36 -2.55 5.67 -1.31
N TRP A 37 -3.60 4.84 -1.33
CA TRP A 37 -3.92 3.93 -0.23
C TRP A 37 -2.82 2.88 -0.01
N LEU A 38 -2.37 2.21 -1.07
CA LEU A 38 -1.35 1.16 -0.99
C LEU A 38 0.01 1.70 -0.50
N ILE A 39 0.43 2.88 -0.98
CA ILE A 39 1.65 3.54 -0.51
C ILE A 39 1.49 4.01 0.95
N GLY A 40 0.30 4.51 1.29
CA GLY A 40 -0.04 4.90 2.66
C GLY A 40 0.09 3.77 3.67
N LEU A 41 -0.32 2.54 3.30
CA LEU A 41 -0.15 1.35 4.15
C LEU A 41 1.32 1.10 4.51
N SER A 42 2.24 1.25 3.55
CA SER A 42 3.68 1.09 3.79
C SER A 42 4.21 2.14 4.78
N SER A 43 3.79 3.40 4.60
CA SER A 43 4.16 4.49 5.50
C SER A 43 3.63 4.27 6.91
N THR A 44 2.38 3.85 7.03
CA THR A 44 1.74 3.57 8.33
C THR A 44 2.44 2.43 9.08
N LEU A 45 2.89 1.40 8.35
CA LEU A 45 3.63 0.28 8.94
C LEU A 45 5.00 0.73 9.49
N VAL A 46 5.73 1.58 8.75
CA VAL A 46 7.03 2.09 9.18
C VAL A 46 6.91 3.03 10.38
N SER A 47 5.88 3.91 10.36
CA SER A 47 5.66 4.93 11.39
C SER A 47 4.98 4.41 12.65
N ASP A 48 4.62 3.12 12.71
CA ASP A 48 3.91 2.50 13.84
C ASP A 48 2.55 3.11 14.16
N HIS A 49 1.88 3.68 13.16
CA HIS A 49 0.57 4.33 13.30
C HIS A 49 -0.61 3.40 12.92
N HIS A 50 -0.42 2.08 12.96
CA HIS A 50 -1.53 1.15 12.78
C HIS A 50 -2.48 1.21 13.97
N VAL A 51 -3.78 1.16 13.67
CA VAL A 51 -4.83 1.07 14.70
C VAL A 51 -4.60 -0.20 15.51
N ARG A 52 -4.41 -0.05 16.82
CA ARG A 52 -4.23 -1.12 17.79
C ARG A 52 -5.28 -1.00 18.89
N VAL A 53 -5.51 -2.10 19.60
CA VAL A 53 -6.30 -2.06 20.82
C VAL A 53 -5.39 -1.59 21.95
N ASP A 54 -5.24 -0.26 22.09
CA ASP A 54 -4.27 0.37 22.99
C ASP A 54 -4.45 -0.10 24.44
N VAL A 55 -5.70 -0.24 24.91
CA VAL A 55 -6.02 -0.70 26.28
C VAL A 55 -5.39 -2.08 26.61
N LEU A 56 -5.29 -2.97 25.62
CA LEU A 56 -4.67 -4.29 25.81
C LEU A 56 -3.15 -4.19 25.64
N HIS A 57 -2.71 -3.39 24.66
CA HIS A 57 -1.31 -3.24 24.31
C HIS A 57 -0.50 -2.56 25.45
N GLU A 58 -1.04 -1.53 26.07
CA GLU A 58 -0.40 -0.81 27.19
C GLU A 58 -0.19 -1.66 28.44
N ARG A 59 -0.99 -2.72 28.63
CA ARG A 59 -0.86 -3.65 29.76
C ARG A 59 0.22 -4.70 29.56
N LEU A 60 0.76 -4.85 28.37
CA LEU A 60 1.76 -5.85 28.06
C LEU A 60 3.18 -5.30 28.25
N SER A 61 4.10 -6.15 28.70
CA SER A 61 5.53 -5.80 28.73
C SER A 61 6.05 -5.56 27.33
N LEU A 62 7.06 -4.70 27.15
CA LEU A 62 7.69 -4.40 25.86
C LEU A 62 8.16 -5.68 25.13
N ARG A 63 8.63 -6.67 25.87
CA ARG A 63 9.02 -7.98 25.28
C ARG A 63 7.81 -8.75 24.75
N ALA A 64 6.70 -8.75 25.48
CA ALA A 64 5.48 -9.43 25.04
C ALA A 64 4.89 -8.74 23.79
N GLN A 65 4.89 -7.42 23.76
CA GLN A 65 4.51 -6.65 22.57
C GLN A 65 5.35 -7.02 21.36
N ALA A 66 6.68 -7.04 21.52
CA ALA A 66 7.62 -7.40 20.45
C ALA A 66 7.44 -8.85 19.95
N TRP A 67 7.14 -9.81 20.85
CA TRP A 67 6.82 -11.19 20.45
C TRP A 67 5.52 -11.32 19.67
N ILE A 68 4.45 -10.65 20.10
CA ILE A 68 3.17 -10.65 19.38
C ILE A 68 3.34 -10.03 18.00
N GLU A 69 4.06 -8.91 17.91
CA GLU A 69 4.35 -8.26 16.65
C GLU A 69 5.19 -9.13 15.72
N LEU A 70 6.25 -9.76 16.25
CA LEU A 70 7.10 -10.67 15.50
C LEU A 70 6.31 -11.84 14.91
N LEU A 71 5.46 -12.47 15.72
CA LEU A 71 4.63 -13.58 15.26
C LEU A 71 3.61 -13.13 14.20
N GLY A 72 2.96 -11.98 14.39
CA GLY A 72 2.05 -11.40 13.39
C GLY A 72 2.74 -11.08 12.06
N LEU A 73 3.96 -10.51 12.12
CA LEU A 73 4.76 -10.24 10.93
C LEU A 73 5.16 -11.53 10.20
N VAL A 74 5.70 -12.52 10.92
CA VAL A 74 6.26 -13.74 10.31
C VAL A 74 5.17 -14.70 9.84
N LEU A 75 4.10 -14.89 10.61
CA LEU A 75 3.09 -15.89 10.32
C LEU A 75 1.94 -15.37 9.43
N LEU A 76 1.65 -14.06 9.49
CA LEU A 76 0.52 -13.50 8.77
C LEU A 76 0.97 -12.55 7.67
N LEU A 77 1.70 -11.49 8.02
CA LEU A 77 1.98 -10.41 7.07
C LEU A 77 2.99 -10.84 5.98
N LEU A 78 4.11 -11.44 6.34
CA LEU A 78 5.14 -11.84 5.36
C LEU A 78 4.63 -12.90 4.37
N PRO A 79 3.98 -14.02 4.78
CA PRO A 79 3.42 -14.97 3.83
C PRO A 79 2.38 -14.34 2.91
N PHE A 80 1.50 -13.50 3.47
CA PHE A 80 0.52 -12.76 2.67
C PHE A 80 1.19 -11.88 1.63
N LEU A 81 2.22 -11.10 2.00
CA LEU A 81 2.90 -10.20 1.08
C LEU A 81 3.67 -10.94 -0.01
N VAL A 82 4.30 -12.07 0.30
CA VAL A 82 4.99 -12.89 -0.71
C VAL A 82 3.99 -13.39 -1.75
N ILE A 83 2.86 -13.93 -1.32
CA ILE A 83 1.79 -14.38 -2.22
C ILE A 83 1.20 -13.19 -3.00
N ALA A 84 0.96 -12.06 -2.34
CA ALA A 84 0.42 -10.87 -2.99
C ALA A 84 1.36 -10.31 -4.07
N VAL A 85 2.67 -10.28 -3.83
CA VAL A 85 3.67 -9.85 -4.83
C VAL A 85 3.68 -10.80 -6.02
N ASP A 86 3.69 -12.11 -5.78
CA ASP A 86 3.71 -13.12 -6.86
C ASP A 86 2.45 -13.00 -7.75
N LEU A 87 1.28 -13.00 -7.15
CA LEU A 87 0.01 -12.89 -7.87
C LEU A 87 -0.13 -11.55 -8.61
N THR A 88 0.25 -10.44 -7.99
CA THR A 88 0.17 -9.13 -8.64
C THR A 88 1.19 -8.97 -9.75
N PHE A 89 2.37 -9.59 -9.62
CA PHE A 89 3.36 -9.63 -10.69
C PHE A 89 2.85 -10.42 -11.89
N ALA A 90 2.29 -11.61 -11.68
CA ALA A 90 1.68 -12.41 -12.75
C ALA A 90 0.53 -11.65 -13.44
N TYR A 91 -0.29 -10.94 -12.65
CA TYR A 91 -1.38 -10.12 -13.17
C TYR A 91 -0.89 -8.91 -13.99
N PHE A 92 0.16 -8.22 -13.53
CA PHE A 92 0.83 -7.17 -14.29
C PHE A 92 1.43 -7.71 -15.58
N TRP A 93 2.17 -8.82 -15.50
CA TRP A 93 2.88 -9.39 -16.64
C TRP A 93 1.93 -9.81 -17.76
N SER A 94 0.84 -10.49 -17.42
CA SER A 94 -0.22 -10.85 -18.37
C SER A 94 -0.82 -9.62 -19.06
N SER A 95 -1.12 -8.58 -18.30
CA SER A 95 -1.67 -7.32 -18.81
C SER A 95 -0.70 -6.59 -19.74
N PHE A 96 0.59 -6.61 -19.39
CA PHE A 96 1.64 -6.00 -20.19
C PHE A 96 1.81 -6.71 -21.55
N GLN A 97 1.86 -8.05 -21.55
CA GLN A 97 1.99 -8.84 -22.78
C GLN A 97 0.80 -8.66 -23.73
N GLN A 98 -0.40 -8.49 -23.18
CA GLN A 98 -1.63 -8.32 -23.97
C GLN A 98 -1.86 -6.87 -24.42
N GLY A 99 -1.04 -5.90 -23.94
CA GLY A 99 -1.29 -4.48 -24.22
C GLY A 99 -2.66 -4.01 -23.72
N GLU A 100 -3.09 -4.52 -22.57
CA GLU A 100 -4.46 -4.36 -22.07
C GLU A 100 -4.88 -2.89 -22.00
N THR A 101 -6.05 -2.59 -22.55
CA THR A 101 -6.74 -1.31 -22.48
C THR A 101 -7.99 -1.42 -21.59
N SER A 102 -8.57 -0.30 -21.18
CA SER A 102 -9.81 -0.32 -20.42
C SER A 102 -10.96 -0.93 -21.24
N SER A 103 -11.80 -1.73 -20.60
CA SER A 103 -13.03 -2.25 -21.18
C SER A 103 -14.14 -1.19 -21.30
N ALA A 104 -13.97 -0.04 -20.64
CA ALA A 104 -14.93 1.05 -20.73
C ALA A 104 -14.78 1.83 -22.05
N PRO A 105 -15.91 2.24 -22.70
CA PRO A 105 -15.85 3.11 -23.87
C PRO A 105 -15.05 4.37 -23.58
N ALA A 106 -14.02 4.65 -24.39
CA ALA A 106 -13.11 5.79 -24.21
C ALA A 106 -12.35 5.81 -22.85
N GLY A 107 -12.13 4.64 -22.22
CA GLY A 107 -11.35 4.49 -21.00
C GLY A 107 -9.84 4.72 -21.20
N LEU A 108 -9.07 4.53 -20.13
CA LEU A 108 -7.63 4.72 -20.15
C LEU A 108 -6.92 3.60 -20.97
N PRO A 109 -5.97 3.98 -21.83
CA PRO A 109 -5.05 3.01 -22.42
C PRO A 109 -4.02 2.54 -21.38
N ALA A 110 -3.30 1.48 -21.69
CA ALA A 110 -2.17 1.00 -20.89
C ALA A 110 -2.54 0.64 -19.43
N ARG A 111 -3.57 -0.16 -19.22
CA ARG A 111 -3.96 -0.66 -17.87
C ARG A 111 -2.83 -1.37 -17.13
N TRP A 112 -1.86 -1.91 -17.85
CA TRP A 112 -0.66 -2.52 -17.25
C TRP A 112 0.11 -1.56 -16.33
N ALA A 113 0.08 -0.25 -16.62
CA ALA A 113 0.83 0.74 -15.83
C ALA A 113 0.32 0.83 -14.38
N ILE A 114 -0.99 0.79 -14.18
CA ILE A 114 -1.57 0.78 -12.83
C ILE A 114 -1.31 -0.55 -12.10
N LYS A 115 -1.34 -1.66 -12.84
CA LYS A 115 -1.00 -2.98 -12.29
C LYS A 115 0.46 -3.05 -11.86
N PHE A 116 1.37 -2.40 -12.60
CA PHE A 116 2.76 -2.22 -12.16
C PHE A 116 2.85 -1.39 -10.87
N GLY A 117 2.08 -0.31 -10.77
CA GLY A 117 2.00 0.48 -9.54
C GLY A 117 1.55 -0.34 -8.32
N MET A 118 0.64 -1.30 -8.53
CA MET A 118 0.20 -2.23 -7.48
C MET A 118 1.35 -3.16 -7.04
N VAL A 119 2.11 -3.73 -7.98
CA VAL A 119 3.30 -4.54 -7.66
C VAL A 119 4.33 -3.73 -6.88
N ALA A 120 4.64 -2.52 -7.35
CA ALA A 120 5.58 -1.62 -6.67
C ALA A 120 5.14 -1.29 -5.24
N SER A 121 3.84 -1.08 -5.03
CA SER A 121 3.28 -0.78 -3.71
C SER A 121 3.38 -1.98 -2.75
N PHE A 122 3.11 -3.21 -3.21
CA PHE A 122 3.29 -4.41 -2.40
C PHE A 122 4.76 -4.69 -2.09
N LEU A 123 5.67 -4.39 -3.02
CA LEU A 123 7.12 -4.47 -2.77
C LEU A 123 7.54 -3.46 -1.69
N LEU A 124 7.06 -2.23 -1.75
CA LEU A 124 7.30 -1.22 -0.71
C LEU A 124 6.79 -1.69 0.65
N LEU A 125 5.59 -2.28 0.69
CA LEU A 125 5.02 -2.81 1.92
C LEU A 125 5.83 -4.01 2.45
N LEU A 126 6.34 -4.87 1.57
CA LEU A 126 7.24 -5.97 1.93
C LEU A 126 8.56 -5.44 2.54
N MET A 127 9.15 -4.41 1.93
CA MET A 127 10.34 -3.75 2.48
C MET A 127 10.06 -3.12 3.86
N ALA A 128 8.91 -2.50 4.03
CA ALA A 128 8.47 -1.95 5.31
C ALA A 128 8.29 -3.06 6.37
N ALA A 129 7.69 -4.20 5.99
CA ALA A 129 7.53 -5.35 6.88
C ALA A 129 8.88 -5.97 7.30
N VAL A 130 9.82 -6.10 6.38
CA VAL A 130 11.19 -6.56 6.68
C VAL A 130 11.91 -5.58 7.62
N SER A 131 11.81 -4.28 7.36
CA SER A 131 12.38 -3.26 8.26
C SER A 131 11.79 -3.36 9.67
N ARG A 132 10.49 -3.57 9.79
CA ARG A 132 9.82 -3.76 11.07
C ARG A 132 10.27 -5.05 11.77
N LEU A 133 10.40 -6.15 11.01
CA LEU A 133 10.92 -7.42 11.52
C LEU A 133 12.31 -7.25 12.12
N LEU A 134 13.21 -6.53 11.44
CA LEU A 134 14.56 -6.25 11.95
C LEU A 134 14.54 -5.44 13.25
N LYS A 135 13.63 -4.48 13.38
CA LYS A 135 13.46 -3.73 14.64
C LYS A 135 12.97 -4.63 15.78
N CYS A 136 11.97 -5.49 15.53
CA CYS A 136 11.46 -6.42 16.54
C CYS A 136 12.53 -7.44 16.97
N THR A 137 13.29 -7.99 16.04
CA THR A 137 14.39 -8.93 16.35
C THR A 137 15.52 -8.24 17.11
N ALA A 138 15.85 -6.99 16.79
CA ALA A 138 16.84 -6.20 17.53
C ALA A 138 16.40 -5.98 19.00
N LEU A 139 15.12 -5.68 19.22
CA LEU A 139 14.57 -5.53 20.57
C LEU A 139 14.60 -6.83 21.38
N LEU A 140 14.32 -7.97 20.75
CA LEU A 140 14.22 -9.25 21.45
C LEU A 140 15.60 -9.88 21.70
N PHE A 141 16.51 -9.79 20.72
CA PHE A 141 17.78 -10.53 20.70
C PHE A 141 19.01 -9.62 20.76
N GLY A 142 18.84 -8.30 20.75
CA GLY A 142 19.94 -7.33 20.75
C GLY A 142 20.78 -7.32 19.46
N ARG A 143 20.32 -7.95 18.39
CA ARG A 143 20.97 -7.99 17.06
C ARG A 143 19.91 -7.94 15.95
N PRO A 144 20.07 -7.12 14.92
CA PRO A 144 21.08 -6.04 14.77
C PRO A 144 20.89 -4.92 15.80
N HIS A 145 21.94 -4.17 16.09
CA HIS A 145 21.83 -3.06 17.06
C HIS A 145 20.82 -2.04 16.58
N PRO A 146 19.85 -1.62 17.40
CA PRO A 146 18.91 -0.57 17.01
C PRO A 146 19.71 0.71 16.75
N ILE A 147 19.46 1.35 15.60
CA ILE A 147 19.97 2.70 15.33
C ILE A 147 19.30 3.59 16.38
N GLN A 148 20.08 4.10 17.34
CA GLN A 148 19.60 5.07 18.31
C GLN A 148 19.22 6.33 17.53
N ASP A 149 17.93 6.56 17.39
CA ASP A 149 17.41 7.85 16.91
C ASP A 149 17.72 8.88 18.00
N ARG A 150 18.79 9.66 17.80
CA ARG A 150 19.12 10.78 18.68
C ARG A 150 18.07 11.85 18.46
N ARG A 151 17.08 11.87 19.31
CA ARG A 151 16.27 13.06 19.52
C ARG A 151 17.01 14.04 20.44
#